data_c208eea93b87033c3b8848f483011aa6
#
_entry.id   c208eea93b87033c3b8848f483011aa6
#
_cell.length_a   1.000
_cell.length_b   1.000
_cell.length_c   1.000
_cell.angle_alpha   90.00
_cell.angle_beta   90.00
_cell.angle_gamma   90.00
#
_symmetry.space_group_name_H-M   'P 1'
#
loop_
_entity.id
_entity.type
_entity.pdbx_description
1 polymer ?
#
loop_
_entity_poly.entity_id
_entity_poly.type
_entity_poly.pdbx_seq_one_letter_code
_entity_poly.pdbx_strand_id
1 'polypeptide(L)'
;MTSEEGVFYSTIDADSEGSEGKYYVFSEDELKKTLEKEEIDLLNEDLLDLNKPNFEGNHHLHLHRKKENDFKENKHKFMPIFKKLSANRKQKALPSVDKKILLSWNCLYIKGLIKLYKITKEENIFKAINKALDFITKRMVSSDTVYSCFNEGPCFPGYLDDYALLGSVLIDYLSIEWNQNYYDTCMRVCDDLMNNFEDKEKGGFFFTSNQHEQLFYRPKSISDDSVPSGLVYATDTLLYMGFISGNQKYIEAAHGALDFIYKSIDDNLTSSVSAINLLREDNLEKEIIIVRTNKKTWEKITDSEEYYGRCIIFIENELQNLPDYIAYKESKGEFTSYHCKGMTCQTPKLSFEDFMDTLKT
;
A
#
# COMPACT_ATOMS: atom_id res chain seq x y z
N MET A 1 6.43 7.84 -14.37
CA MET A 1 6.70 7.89 -12.93
C MET A 1 7.48 6.67 -12.43
N THR A 2 7.76 5.68 -13.27
CA THR A 2 8.54 4.49 -12.88
C THR A 2 9.98 4.65 -13.34
N SER A 3 10.95 4.37 -12.46
CA SER A 3 12.38 4.35 -12.78
C SER A 3 12.74 3.11 -13.62
N GLU A 4 13.93 3.11 -14.20
CA GLU A 4 14.48 1.93 -14.87
C GLU A 4 14.66 0.74 -13.89
N GLU A 5 14.86 1.04 -12.62
CA GLU A 5 15.01 0.05 -11.54
C GLU A 5 13.68 -0.47 -10.98
N GLY A 6 12.53 0.04 -11.47
CA GLY A 6 11.18 -0.46 -11.16
C GLY A 6 10.52 0.17 -9.94
N VAL A 7 11.13 1.15 -9.30
CA VAL A 7 10.55 1.95 -8.22
C VAL A 7 9.91 3.23 -8.75
N PHE A 8 9.12 3.91 -7.92
CA PHE A 8 8.26 5.00 -8.34
C PHE A 8 8.80 6.33 -7.85
N TYR A 9 8.90 7.29 -8.77
CA TYR A 9 9.29 8.67 -8.49
C TYR A 9 8.20 9.40 -7.69
N SER A 10 8.61 10.40 -6.91
CA SER A 10 7.72 11.06 -5.95
C SER A 10 6.62 11.88 -6.60
N THR A 11 6.95 12.83 -7.46
CA THR A 11 5.97 13.78 -7.99
C THR A 11 6.27 14.22 -9.42
N ILE A 12 5.23 14.74 -10.05
CA ILE A 12 5.34 15.58 -11.26
C ILE A 12 4.95 16.99 -10.84
N ASP A 13 5.74 17.98 -11.27
CA ASP A 13 5.47 19.37 -10.99
C ASP A 13 4.05 19.76 -11.50
N ALA A 14 3.36 20.59 -10.77
CA ALA A 14 2.10 21.18 -11.23
C ALA A 14 2.36 22.19 -12.36
N ASP A 15 3.52 22.82 -12.35
CA ASP A 15 3.89 23.86 -13.29
C ASP A 15 4.57 23.30 -14.54
N SER A 16 4.29 23.93 -15.65
CA SER A 16 5.02 23.78 -16.91
C SER A 16 5.21 25.16 -17.53
N GLU A 17 6.45 25.49 -17.90
CA GLU A 17 6.82 26.81 -18.46
C GLU A 17 6.34 28.00 -17.59
N GLY A 18 6.41 27.85 -16.27
CA GLY A 18 6.07 28.88 -15.28
C GLY A 18 4.57 29.13 -15.09
N SER A 19 3.70 28.20 -15.52
CA SER A 19 2.26 28.29 -15.31
C SER A 19 1.70 26.97 -14.81
N GLU A 20 0.91 27.02 -13.74
CA GLU A 20 0.25 25.85 -13.16
C GLU A 20 -0.73 25.23 -14.16
N GLY A 21 -0.70 23.90 -14.24
CA GLY A 21 -1.62 23.13 -15.06
C GLY A 21 -1.47 23.28 -16.59
N LYS A 22 -0.57 24.13 -17.10
CA LYS A 22 -0.43 24.45 -18.53
C LYS A 22 -0.32 23.23 -19.43
N TYR A 23 0.36 22.18 -18.97
CA TYR A 23 0.49 20.93 -19.71
C TYR A 23 -0.85 20.19 -19.88
N TYR A 24 -1.76 20.33 -18.93
CA TYR A 24 -2.99 19.51 -18.84
C TYR A 24 -4.24 20.21 -19.42
N VAL A 25 -4.20 21.54 -19.56
CA VAL A 25 -5.31 22.33 -20.06
C VAL A 25 -5.21 22.59 -21.56
N PHE A 26 -6.32 22.96 -22.18
CA PHE A 26 -6.40 23.33 -23.58
C PHE A 26 -7.04 24.70 -23.72
N SER A 27 -6.50 25.58 -24.55
CA SER A 27 -7.19 26.78 -24.98
C SER A 27 -8.30 26.44 -25.98
N GLU A 28 -9.25 27.33 -26.14
CA GLU A 28 -10.32 27.17 -27.15
C GLU A 28 -9.73 27.01 -28.56
N ASP A 29 -8.68 27.77 -28.90
CA ASP A 29 -7.98 27.69 -30.18
C ASP A 29 -7.29 26.35 -30.39
N GLU A 30 -6.66 25.78 -29.34
CA GLU A 30 -6.06 24.44 -29.39
C GLU A 30 -7.11 23.37 -29.65
N LEU A 31 -8.27 23.46 -28.97
CA LEU A 31 -9.37 22.53 -29.19
C LEU A 31 -9.89 22.61 -30.63
N LYS A 32 -10.15 23.81 -31.13
CA LYS A 32 -10.62 24.03 -32.51
C LYS A 32 -9.62 23.62 -33.61
N LYS A 33 -8.32 23.66 -33.32
CA LYS A 33 -7.27 23.19 -34.24
C LYS A 33 -7.08 21.67 -34.21
N THR A 34 -7.42 21.03 -33.08
CA THR A 34 -7.14 19.61 -32.84
C THR A 34 -8.34 18.72 -33.19
N LEU A 35 -9.55 19.25 -33.03
CA LEU A 35 -10.80 18.52 -33.13
C LEU A 35 -11.73 19.11 -34.18
N GLU A 36 -12.53 18.26 -34.80
CA GLU A 36 -13.61 18.66 -35.67
C GLU A 36 -14.80 19.21 -34.84
N LYS A 37 -15.68 19.96 -35.50
CA LYS A 37 -16.82 20.61 -34.83
C LYS A 37 -17.69 19.60 -34.09
N GLU A 38 -17.99 18.48 -34.71
CA GLU A 38 -18.86 17.43 -34.16
C GLU A 38 -18.20 16.77 -32.92
N GLU A 39 -16.88 16.68 -32.87
CA GLU A 39 -16.13 16.18 -31.71
C GLU A 39 -16.17 17.18 -30.55
N ILE A 40 -16.09 18.48 -30.85
CA ILE A 40 -16.20 19.55 -29.85
C ILE A 40 -17.64 19.59 -29.29
N ASP A 41 -18.65 19.48 -30.15
CA ASP A 41 -20.05 19.44 -29.73
C ASP A 41 -20.33 18.27 -28.79
N LEU A 42 -19.76 17.08 -29.10
CA LEU A 42 -19.83 15.92 -28.24
C LEU A 42 -19.13 16.13 -26.87
N LEU A 43 -17.96 16.79 -26.86
CA LEU A 43 -17.29 17.14 -25.59
C LEU A 43 -18.10 18.12 -24.75
N ASN A 44 -18.75 19.11 -25.39
CA ASN A 44 -19.55 20.12 -24.70
C ASN A 44 -20.80 19.53 -24.01
N GLU A 45 -21.30 18.40 -24.49
CA GLU A 45 -22.46 17.74 -23.88
C GLU A 45 -22.10 17.11 -22.51
N ASP A 46 -20.90 16.51 -22.39
CA ASP A 46 -20.56 15.63 -21.26
C ASP A 46 -19.34 16.04 -20.45
N LEU A 47 -18.34 16.69 -21.06
CA LEU A 47 -17.01 16.84 -20.49
C LEU A 47 -16.45 18.25 -20.47
N LEU A 48 -17.08 19.20 -21.14
CA LEU A 48 -16.55 20.52 -21.36
C LEU A 48 -17.69 21.54 -21.52
N ASP A 49 -17.47 22.80 -21.15
CA ASP A 49 -18.28 23.94 -21.55
C ASP A 49 -17.36 25.01 -22.15
N LEU A 50 -17.32 25.08 -23.49
CA LEU A 50 -16.44 26.04 -24.20
C LEU A 50 -16.73 27.50 -23.82
N ASN A 51 -17.95 27.82 -23.40
CA ASN A 51 -18.34 29.18 -23.01
C ASN A 51 -17.89 29.53 -21.58
N LYS A 52 -17.43 28.52 -20.81
CA LYS A 52 -17.01 28.68 -19.41
C LYS A 52 -15.66 28.01 -19.15
N PRO A 53 -14.55 28.69 -19.47
CA PRO A 53 -13.22 28.20 -19.09
C PRO A 53 -13.19 27.89 -17.58
N ASN A 54 -12.66 26.74 -17.22
CA ASN A 54 -12.68 26.22 -15.86
C ASN A 54 -11.32 26.20 -15.17
N PHE A 55 -10.27 26.68 -15.85
CA PHE A 55 -8.94 26.81 -15.30
C PHE A 55 -8.17 27.96 -15.98
N GLU A 56 -8.03 29.12 -15.34
CA GLU A 56 -7.27 30.30 -15.81
C GLU A 56 -7.50 30.68 -17.29
N GLY A 57 -8.74 30.73 -17.70
CA GLY A 57 -9.11 31.05 -19.08
C GLY A 57 -8.95 29.91 -20.09
N ASN A 58 -8.52 28.75 -19.64
CA ASN A 58 -8.41 27.52 -20.41
C ASN A 58 -9.41 26.46 -19.94
N HIS A 59 -9.37 25.30 -20.58
CA HIS A 59 -10.26 24.20 -20.33
C HIS A 59 -9.49 22.95 -19.92
N HIS A 60 -9.89 22.32 -18.81
CA HIS A 60 -9.62 20.90 -18.58
C HIS A 60 -10.89 20.10 -18.71
N LEU A 61 -10.78 18.88 -19.21
CA LEU A 61 -11.91 17.98 -19.35
C LEU A 61 -12.31 17.44 -17.98
N HIS A 62 -13.59 17.52 -17.64
CA HIS A 62 -14.12 16.94 -16.43
C HIS A 62 -15.52 16.37 -16.69
N LEU A 63 -15.84 15.25 -16.06
CA LEU A 63 -17.13 14.62 -16.22
C LEU A 63 -18.19 15.38 -15.40
N HIS A 64 -19.28 15.78 -16.04
CA HIS A 64 -20.43 16.34 -15.33
C HIS A 64 -21.13 15.26 -14.52
N ARG A 65 -21.29 15.47 -13.21
CA ARG A 65 -21.87 14.46 -12.28
C ARG A 65 -23.16 13.81 -12.75
N LYS A 66 -24.01 14.58 -13.44
CA LYS A 66 -25.30 14.08 -13.97
C LYS A 66 -25.16 13.17 -15.20
N LYS A 67 -23.97 13.07 -15.77
CA LYS A 67 -23.68 12.37 -17.03
C LYS A 67 -22.82 11.11 -16.87
N GLU A 68 -22.57 10.69 -15.63
CA GLU A 68 -21.64 9.58 -15.38
C GLU A 68 -22.08 8.26 -16.04
N ASN A 69 -23.36 7.93 -15.99
CA ASN A 69 -23.89 6.71 -16.61
C ASN A 69 -23.85 6.79 -18.13
N ASP A 70 -24.29 7.92 -18.69
CA ASP A 70 -24.28 8.17 -20.13
C ASP A 70 -22.85 8.10 -20.69
N PHE A 71 -21.88 8.65 -19.97
CA PHE A 71 -20.47 8.57 -20.33
C PHE A 71 -19.93 7.13 -20.31
N LYS A 72 -20.27 6.33 -19.28
CA LYS A 72 -19.84 4.92 -19.19
C LYS A 72 -20.32 4.12 -20.39
N GLU A 73 -21.58 4.29 -20.79
CA GLU A 73 -22.17 3.61 -21.96
C GLU A 73 -21.56 4.07 -23.27
N ASN A 74 -21.25 5.38 -23.40
CA ASN A 74 -20.74 6.00 -24.61
C ASN A 74 -19.23 6.20 -24.67
N LYS A 75 -18.48 5.70 -23.69
CA LYS A 75 -17.02 5.87 -23.58
C LYS A 75 -16.26 5.62 -24.90
N HIS A 76 -16.73 4.69 -25.71
CA HIS A 76 -16.12 4.34 -27.00
C HIS A 76 -16.12 5.53 -27.99
N LYS A 77 -17.10 6.44 -27.93
CA LYS A 77 -17.18 7.64 -28.77
C LYS A 77 -16.11 8.67 -28.45
N PHE A 78 -15.69 8.75 -27.17
CA PHE A 78 -14.69 9.69 -26.69
C PHE A 78 -13.24 9.22 -26.89
N MET A 79 -13.03 7.92 -27.04
CA MET A 79 -11.67 7.37 -27.15
C MET A 79 -10.86 7.93 -28.33
N PRO A 80 -11.40 8.14 -29.54
CA PRO A 80 -10.69 8.79 -30.65
C PRO A 80 -10.31 10.25 -30.31
N ILE A 81 -11.22 10.99 -29.67
CA ILE A 81 -11.01 12.37 -29.26
C ILE A 81 -9.88 12.48 -28.24
N PHE A 82 -9.92 11.62 -27.21
CA PHE A 82 -8.86 11.57 -26.19
C PHE A 82 -7.49 11.23 -26.79
N LYS A 83 -7.43 10.38 -27.83
CA LYS A 83 -6.18 10.11 -28.55
C LYS A 83 -5.64 11.35 -29.26
N LYS A 84 -6.49 12.12 -29.93
CA LYS A 84 -6.11 13.40 -30.59
C LYS A 84 -5.59 14.42 -29.56
N LEU A 85 -6.36 14.62 -28.48
CA LEU A 85 -5.97 15.55 -27.41
C LEU A 85 -4.69 15.11 -26.70
N SER A 86 -4.51 13.82 -26.45
CA SER A 86 -3.27 13.27 -25.88
C SER A 86 -2.07 13.48 -26.81
N ALA A 87 -2.26 13.33 -28.14
CA ALA A 87 -1.20 13.60 -29.12
C ALA A 87 -0.83 15.07 -29.16
N ASN A 88 -1.81 15.99 -29.10
CA ASN A 88 -1.59 17.43 -29.00
C ASN A 88 -0.83 17.78 -27.71
N ARG A 89 -1.29 17.28 -26.55
CA ARG A 89 -0.66 17.51 -25.25
C ARG A 89 0.81 17.07 -25.22
N LYS A 90 1.16 15.95 -25.85
CA LYS A 90 2.55 15.48 -25.94
C LYS A 90 3.52 16.42 -26.67
N GLN A 91 3.00 17.40 -27.38
CA GLN A 91 3.82 18.45 -28.04
C GLN A 91 4.16 19.61 -27.09
N LYS A 92 3.46 19.71 -25.95
CA LYS A 92 3.73 20.73 -24.93
C LYS A 92 4.96 20.36 -24.11
N ALA A 93 5.57 21.35 -23.48
CA ALA A 93 6.67 21.14 -22.54
C ALA A 93 6.17 20.29 -21.35
N LEU A 94 6.84 19.18 -21.12
CA LEU A 94 6.53 18.29 -19.99
C LEU A 94 6.87 18.98 -18.66
N PRO A 95 6.01 18.86 -17.65
CA PRO A 95 6.37 19.24 -16.30
C PRO A 95 7.59 18.46 -15.80
N SER A 96 8.37 19.06 -14.92
CA SER A 96 9.51 18.39 -14.30
C SER A 96 9.06 17.22 -13.44
N VAL A 97 9.87 16.17 -13.38
CA VAL A 97 9.63 15.00 -12.52
C VAL A 97 10.64 15.04 -11.38
N ASP A 98 10.16 15.09 -10.15
CA ASP A 98 11.00 14.86 -8.98
C ASP A 98 11.32 13.35 -8.90
N LYS A 99 12.57 13.01 -9.19
CA LYS A 99 13.03 11.62 -9.28
C LYS A 99 13.40 11.00 -7.92
N LYS A 100 13.19 11.71 -6.83
CA LYS A 100 13.35 11.10 -5.50
C LYS A 100 12.44 9.90 -5.34
N ILE A 101 12.95 8.86 -4.72
CA ILE A 101 12.21 7.66 -4.36
C ILE A 101 11.95 7.76 -2.85
N LEU A 102 10.71 8.02 -2.47
CA LEU A 102 10.28 8.09 -1.07
C LEU A 102 9.83 6.69 -0.64
N LEU A 103 10.40 6.17 0.45
CA LEU A 103 10.17 4.81 0.89
C LEU A 103 8.71 4.55 1.24
N SER A 104 8.14 5.34 2.13
CA SER A 104 6.76 5.20 2.59
C SER A 104 5.75 5.25 1.44
N TRP A 105 5.93 6.17 0.49
CA TRP A 105 5.04 6.26 -0.68
C TRP A 105 5.17 5.07 -1.62
N ASN A 106 6.39 4.57 -1.83
CA ASN A 106 6.60 3.35 -2.62
C ASN A 106 5.95 2.14 -1.93
N CYS A 107 6.07 2.02 -0.60
CA CYS A 107 5.41 0.96 0.14
C CYS A 107 3.87 1.01 -0.01
N LEU A 108 3.25 2.19 0.08
CA LEU A 108 1.80 2.36 -0.14
C LEU A 108 1.41 1.96 -1.57
N TYR A 109 2.19 2.38 -2.57
CA TYR A 109 1.91 2.02 -3.96
C TYR A 109 2.02 0.50 -4.18
N ILE A 110 3.08 -0.12 -3.65
CA ILE A 110 3.28 -1.58 -3.74
C ILE A 110 2.15 -2.34 -3.02
N LYS A 111 1.66 -1.87 -1.87
CA LYS A 111 0.47 -2.44 -1.22
C LYS A 111 -0.75 -2.42 -2.16
N GLY A 112 -0.94 -1.33 -2.90
CA GLY A 112 -1.97 -1.25 -3.95
C GLY A 112 -1.76 -2.27 -5.07
N LEU A 113 -0.51 -2.44 -5.53
CA LEU A 113 -0.17 -3.46 -6.54
C LEU A 113 -0.39 -4.89 -6.03
N ILE A 114 -0.07 -5.18 -4.77
CA ILE A 114 -0.34 -6.50 -4.17
C ILE A 114 -1.84 -6.80 -4.16
N LYS A 115 -2.67 -5.84 -3.76
CA LYS A 115 -4.14 -5.99 -3.82
C LYS A 115 -4.63 -6.20 -5.25
N LEU A 116 -4.09 -5.44 -6.21
CA LEU A 116 -4.43 -5.59 -7.62
C LEU A 116 -4.00 -6.98 -8.15
N TYR A 117 -2.79 -7.44 -7.81
CA TYR A 117 -2.31 -8.77 -8.17
C TYR A 117 -3.19 -9.88 -7.59
N LYS A 118 -3.63 -9.76 -6.33
CA LYS A 118 -4.56 -10.74 -5.73
C LYS A 118 -5.83 -10.91 -6.56
N ILE A 119 -6.32 -9.83 -7.18
CA ILE A 119 -7.56 -9.83 -7.99
C ILE A 119 -7.29 -10.29 -9.43
N THR A 120 -6.27 -9.72 -10.08
CA THR A 120 -6.07 -9.90 -11.54
C THR A 120 -5.18 -11.08 -11.89
N LYS A 121 -4.30 -11.51 -10.98
CA LYS A 121 -3.25 -12.53 -11.19
C LYS A 121 -2.30 -12.20 -12.35
N GLU A 122 -2.22 -10.93 -12.75
CA GLU A 122 -1.36 -10.53 -13.85
C GLU A 122 0.12 -10.62 -13.48
N GLU A 123 0.86 -11.44 -14.18
CA GLU A 123 2.29 -11.71 -13.98
C GLU A 123 3.15 -10.43 -14.07
N ASN A 124 2.75 -9.47 -14.92
CA ASN A 124 3.46 -8.20 -15.03
C ASN A 124 3.38 -7.36 -13.74
N ILE A 125 2.26 -7.43 -13.02
CA ILE A 125 2.08 -6.76 -11.72
C ILE A 125 2.97 -7.43 -10.67
N PHE A 126 3.00 -8.76 -10.64
CA PHE A 126 3.86 -9.51 -9.73
C PHE A 126 5.36 -9.20 -9.95
N LYS A 127 5.79 -9.14 -11.21
CA LYS A 127 7.17 -8.73 -11.57
C LYS A 127 7.48 -7.30 -11.12
N ALA A 128 6.52 -6.38 -11.25
CA ALA A 128 6.70 -5.00 -10.80
C ALA A 128 6.84 -4.92 -9.27
N ILE A 129 6.02 -5.67 -8.51
CA ILE A 129 6.11 -5.77 -7.05
C ILE A 129 7.50 -6.26 -6.64
N ASN A 130 7.94 -7.39 -7.21
CA ASN A 130 9.24 -7.99 -6.88
C ASN A 130 10.40 -7.04 -7.19
N LYS A 131 10.38 -6.41 -8.36
CA LYS A 131 11.43 -5.48 -8.76
C LYS A 131 11.54 -4.28 -7.81
N ALA A 132 10.39 -3.73 -7.40
CA ALA A 132 10.36 -2.59 -6.48
C ALA A 132 10.79 -2.97 -5.06
N LEU A 133 10.30 -4.10 -4.51
CA LEU A 133 10.71 -4.57 -3.18
C LEU A 133 12.19 -4.97 -3.14
N ASP A 134 12.68 -5.60 -4.18
CA ASP A 134 14.10 -5.92 -4.33
C ASP A 134 14.99 -4.67 -4.30
N PHE A 135 14.60 -3.61 -4.99
CA PHE A 135 15.31 -2.34 -4.93
C PHE A 135 15.28 -1.77 -3.51
N ILE A 136 14.11 -1.67 -2.90
CA ILE A 136 13.94 -1.12 -1.55
C ILE A 136 14.81 -1.88 -0.56
N THR A 137 14.69 -3.19 -0.50
CA THR A 137 15.40 -4.00 0.50
C THR A 137 16.92 -4.03 0.30
N LYS A 138 17.41 -3.89 -0.94
CA LYS A 138 18.84 -3.89 -1.26
C LYS A 138 19.48 -2.50 -1.21
N ARG A 139 18.74 -1.42 -1.43
CA ARG A 139 19.29 -0.08 -1.62
C ARG A 139 18.86 0.94 -0.56
N MET A 140 17.70 0.72 0.08
CA MET A 140 17.16 1.64 1.07
C MET A 140 17.13 1.04 2.49
N VAL A 141 17.55 -0.21 2.65
CA VAL A 141 17.64 -0.90 3.92
C VAL A 141 19.07 -1.39 4.12
N SER A 142 19.76 -0.89 5.15
CA SER A 142 21.10 -1.35 5.55
C SER A 142 21.02 -2.20 6.83
N SER A 143 22.18 -2.69 7.34
CA SER A 143 22.24 -3.39 8.62
C SER A 143 21.77 -2.53 9.80
N ASP A 144 21.95 -1.22 9.72
CA ASP A 144 21.84 -0.31 10.85
C ASP A 144 20.66 0.66 10.76
N THR A 145 20.12 0.87 9.56
CA THR A 145 19.03 1.83 9.35
C THR A 145 18.22 1.56 8.10
N VAL A 146 17.00 2.05 8.11
CA VAL A 146 16.15 2.21 6.94
C VAL A 146 16.23 3.67 6.50
N TYR A 147 16.32 3.94 5.21
CA TYR A 147 16.40 5.28 4.64
C TYR A 147 15.03 5.73 4.11
N SER A 148 14.65 6.97 4.41
CA SER A 148 13.36 7.54 3.96
C SER A 148 13.33 7.89 2.49
N CYS A 149 14.50 8.17 1.90
CA CYS A 149 14.63 8.67 0.54
C CYS A 149 15.83 8.03 -0.18
N PHE A 150 15.69 7.85 -1.49
CA PHE A 150 16.80 7.52 -2.39
C PHE A 150 16.84 8.53 -3.54
N ASN A 151 17.98 9.20 -3.72
CA ASN A 151 18.25 10.12 -4.82
C ASN A 151 19.73 9.99 -5.20
N GLU A 152 20.03 9.20 -6.24
CA GLU A 152 21.39 8.76 -6.62
C GLU A 152 22.12 7.95 -5.54
N GLY A 153 21.57 7.88 -4.33
CA GLY A 153 22.00 7.13 -3.16
C GLY A 153 20.98 7.24 -2.03
N PRO A 154 21.09 6.40 -1.00
CA PRO A 154 20.24 6.49 0.18
C PRO A 154 20.49 7.81 0.91
N CYS A 155 19.43 8.48 1.32
CA CYS A 155 19.48 9.76 2.00
C CYS A 155 18.41 9.86 3.08
N PHE A 156 18.75 10.51 4.15
CA PHE A 156 17.97 10.69 5.37
C PHE A 156 17.58 9.38 6.07
N PRO A 157 17.92 9.22 7.35
CA PRO A 157 17.38 8.14 8.18
C PRO A 157 15.85 8.17 8.18
N GLY A 158 15.23 6.97 8.17
CA GLY A 158 13.80 6.81 8.10
C GLY A 158 13.08 7.32 9.34
N TYR A 159 11.88 7.81 9.12
CA TYR A 159 10.91 8.17 10.15
C TYR A 159 9.98 6.99 10.45
N LEU A 160 9.12 7.16 11.43
CA LEU A 160 8.15 6.12 11.82
C LEU A 160 7.36 5.55 10.64
N ASP A 161 6.88 6.43 9.75
CA ASP A 161 6.08 6.05 8.59
C ASP A 161 6.85 5.13 7.63
N ASP A 162 8.15 5.36 7.48
CA ASP A 162 9.00 4.55 6.60
C ASP A 162 9.15 3.13 7.14
N TYR A 163 9.44 2.97 8.42
CA TYR A 163 9.54 1.66 9.07
C TYR A 163 8.18 0.94 9.10
N ALA A 164 7.14 1.65 9.50
CA ALA A 164 5.79 1.08 9.64
C ALA A 164 5.23 0.58 8.32
N LEU A 165 5.32 1.39 7.26
CA LEU A 165 4.83 1.02 5.93
C LEU A 165 5.71 -0.03 5.25
N LEU A 166 7.03 -0.03 5.50
CA LEU A 166 7.91 -1.10 5.05
C LEU A 166 7.51 -2.43 5.68
N GLY A 167 7.36 -2.49 7.00
CA GLY A 167 6.92 -3.70 7.68
C GLY A 167 5.56 -4.18 7.17
N SER A 168 4.61 -3.26 7.03
CA SER A 168 3.28 -3.58 6.54
C SER A 168 3.26 -4.14 5.11
N VAL A 169 4.03 -3.58 4.18
CA VAL A 169 4.07 -4.10 2.80
C VAL A 169 4.78 -5.44 2.70
N LEU A 170 5.78 -5.69 3.55
CA LEU A 170 6.44 -7.00 3.61
C LEU A 170 5.49 -8.09 4.12
N ILE A 171 4.66 -7.80 5.12
CA ILE A 171 3.60 -8.71 5.57
C ILE A 171 2.58 -8.99 4.45
N ASP A 172 2.13 -7.94 3.74
CA ASP A 172 1.23 -8.12 2.60
C ASP A 172 1.87 -9.00 1.52
N TYR A 173 3.18 -8.86 1.27
CA TYR A 173 3.90 -9.72 0.32
C TYR A 173 3.91 -11.19 0.77
N LEU A 174 4.15 -11.47 2.06
CA LEU A 174 4.14 -12.84 2.59
C LEU A 174 2.78 -13.52 2.40
N SER A 175 1.71 -12.75 2.19
CA SER A 175 0.37 -13.29 1.89
C SER A 175 0.18 -13.71 0.43
N ILE A 176 1.13 -13.42 -0.47
CA ILE A 176 1.10 -13.86 -1.87
C ILE A 176 2.22 -14.86 -2.18
N GLU A 177 3.36 -14.71 -1.56
CA GLU A 177 4.51 -15.61 -1.69
C GLU A 177 5.39 -15.56 -0.43
N TRP A 178 5.82 -16.72 0.07
CA TRP A 178 6.80 -16.75 1.16
C TRP A 178 8.17 -16.33 0.69
N ASN A 179 8.77 -15.37 1.38
CA ASN A 179 10.14 -14.92 1.15
C ASN A 179 10.86 -14.73 2.50
N GLN A 180 11.85 -15.59 2.77
CA GLN A 180 12.56 -15.58 4.04
C GLN A 180 13.28 -14.25 4.29
N ASN A 181 13.89 -13.65 3.27
CA ASN A 181 14.59 -12.37 3.42
C ASN A 181 13.62 -11.23 3.78
N TYR A 182 12.40 -11.25 3.23
CA TYR A 182 11.38 -10.27 3.56
C TYR A 182 10.81 -10.47 4.95
N TYR A 183 10.65 -11.73 5.37
CA TYR A 183 10.30 -12.06 6.75
C TYR A 183 11.36 -11.55 7.73
N ASP A 184 12.64 -11.85 7.49
CA ASP A 184 13.75 -11.43 8.35
C ASP A 184 13.91 -9.90 8.39
N THR A 185 13.70 -9.23 7.24
CA THR A 185 13.70 -7.78 7.17
C THR A 185 12.54 -7.19 7.98
N CYS A 186 11.35 -7.80 7.92
CA CYS A 186 10.20 -7.36 8.70
C CYS A 186 10.41 -7.54 10.20
N MET A 187 11.02 -8.66 10.63
CA MET A 187 11.39 -8.88 12.04
C MET A 187 12.32 -7.77 12.54
N ARG A 188 13.35 -7.44 11.76
CA ARG A 188 14.27 -6.35 12.11
C ARG A 188 13.58 -4.99 12.17
N VAL A 189 12.69 -4.70 11.22
CA VAL A 189 11.87 -3.47 11.26
C VAL A 189 11.05 -3.40 12.56
N CYS A 190 10.47 -4.51 13.01
CA CYS A 190 9.74 -4.57 14.27
C CYS A 190 10.65 -4.31 15.49
N ASP A 191 11.85 -4.89 15.50
CA ASP A 191 12.84 -4.62 16.55
C ASP A 191 13.26 -3.15 16.57
N ASP A 192 13.47 -2.54 15.40
CA ASP A 192 13.79 -1.12 15.28
C ASP A 192 12.64 -0.21 15.75
N LEU A 193 11.39 -0.55 15.42
CA LEU A 193 10.21 0.17 15.92
C LEU A 193 10.17 0.18 17.43
N MET A 194 10.40 -0.94 18.09
CA MET A 194 10.42 -1.05 19.56
C MET A 194 11.62 -0.35 20.20
N ASN A 195 12.81 -0.48 19.60
CA ASN A 195 14.03 0.03 20.21
C ASN A 195 14.20 1.55 20.01
N ASN A 196 13.74 2.08 18.88
CA ASN A 196 14.04 3.43 18.46
C ASN A 196 12.85 4.39 18.48
N PHE A 197 11.62 3.89 18.44
CA PHE A 197 10.42 4.73 18.30
C PHE A 197 9.41 4.56 19.43
N GLU A 198 9.40 3.44 20.16
CA GLU A 198 8.41 3.17 21.20
C GLU A 198 8.47 4.17 22.37
N ASP A 199 7.31 4.65 22.79
CA ASP A 199 7.12 5.34 24.07
C ASP A 199 6.71 4.33 25.14
N LYS A 200 7.70 3.80 25.87
CA LYS A 200 7.50 2.78 26.89
C LYS A 200 6.74 3.27 28.13
N GLU A 201 6.62 4.60 28.30
CA GLU A 201 5.93 5.17 29.47
C GLU A 201 4.44 5.39 29.19
N LYS A 202 4.10 5.89 27.99
CA LYS A 202 2.73 6.31 27.65
C LYS A 202 2.10 5.46 26.54
N GLY A 203 2.84 4.51 25.99
CA GLY A 203 2.43 3.71 24.83
C GLY A 203 2.48 4.48 23.51
N GLY A 204 2.36 3.75 22.40
CA GLY A 204 2.47 4.30 21.06
C GLY A 204 3.91 4.57 20.62
N PHE A 205 4.05 5.21 19.46
CA PHE A 205 5.35 5.39 18.81
C PHE A 205 5.56 6.86 18.46
N PHE A 206 6.76 7.36 18.72
CA PHE A 206 7.19 8.70 18.31
C PHE A 206 7.45 8.72 16.80
N PHE A 207 7.19 9.86 16.16
CA PHE A 207 7.44 10.03 14.72
C PHE A 207 8.95 9.96 14.37
N THR A 208 9.81 10.51 15.26
CA THR A 208 11.26 10.50 15.09
C THR A 208 11.91 9.39 15.91
N SER A 209 12.93 8.74 15.34
CA SER A 209 13.79 7.81 16.08
C SER A 209 14.54 8.52 17.22
N ASN A 210 14.91 7.78 18.26
CA ASN A 210 15.81 8.25 19.30
C ASN A 210 17.25 8.49 18.82
N GLN A 211 17.58 8.04 17.62
CA GLN A 211 18.86 8.26 16.94
C GLN A 211 18.89 9.52 16.07
N HIS A 212 17.74 10.17 15.86
CA HIS A 212 17.66 11.44 15.15
C HIS A 212 18.15 12.59 16.05
N GLU A 213 18.29 13.79 15.45
CA GLU A 213 18.56 15.00 16.20
C GLU A 213 17.57 15.15 17.35
N GLN A 214 18.07 15.55 18.53
CA GLN A 214 17.22 15.78 19.70
C GLN A 214 16.36 17.03 19.49
N LEU A 215 15.06 16.83 19.37
CA LEU A 215 14.07 17.88 19.28
C LEU A 215 13.53 18.21 20.67
N PHE A 216 13.03 19.44 20.87
CA PHE A 216 12.32 19.83 22.11
C PHE A 216 11.09 18.96 22.39
N TYR A 217 10.47 18.45 21.32
CA TYR A 217 9.29 17.62 21.38
C TYR A 217 9.34 16.54 20.28
N ARG A 218 9.08 15.30 20.65
CA ARG A 218 8.91 14.19 19.72
C ARG A 218 7.41 13.93 19.55
N PRO A 219 6.82 14.24 18.38
CA PRO A 219 5.38 14.07 18.18
C PRO A 219 4.99 12.61 18.10
N LYS A 220 3.76 12.33 18.54
CA LYS A 220 3.00 11.11 18.25
C LYS A 220 1.66 11.52 17.66
N SER A 221 1.28 10.97 16.52
CA SER A 221 0.02 11.31 15.85
C SER A 221 -0.72 10.05 15.41
N ILE A 222 -2.00 10.00 15.72
CA ILE A 222 -2.93 9.00 15.21
C ILE A 222 -3.70 9.50 13.98
N SER A 223 -3.52 10.78 13.64
CA SER A 223 -4.26 11.40 12.54
C SER A 223 -3.73 10.95 11.19
N ASP A 224 -4.68 10.65 10.31
CA ASP A 224 -4.43 10.48 8.89
C ASP A 224 -4.34 11.87 8.25
N ASP A 225 -3.33 12.05 7.41
CA ASP A 225 -3.10 13.26 6.64
C ASP A 225 -3.21 12.95 5.14
N SER A 226 -2.24 13.37 4.36
CA SER A 226 -2.11 12.93 2.95
C SER A 226 -1.80 11.43 2.84
N VAL A 227 -1.27 10.84 3.91
CA VAL A 227 -1.01 9.41 4.07
C VAL A 227 -1.57 8.93 5.42
N PRO A 228 -1.88 7.65 5.57
CA PRO A 228 -2.34 7.09 6.84
C PRO A 228 -1.28 7.20 7.94
N SER A 229 -1.71 7.28 9.19
CA SER A 229 -0.84 7.41 10.36
C SER A 229 0.21 6.30 10.47
N GLY A 230 1.49 6.67 10.53
CA GLY A 230 2.58 5.72 10.77
C GLY A 230 2.50 5.03 12.11
N LEU A 231 1.99 5.70 13.15
CA LEU A 231 1.77 5.09 14.47
C LEU A 231 0.76 3.93 14.36
N VAL A 232 -0.31 4.11 13.61
CA VAL A 232 -1.33 3.07 13.39
C VAL A 232 -0.73 1.90 12.61
N TYR A 233 0.02 2.18 11.54
CA TYR A 233 0.68 1.13 10.75
C TYR A 233 1.78 0.40 11.53
N ALA A 234 2.54 1.09 12.39
CA ALA A 234 3.51 0.44 13.27
C ALA A 234 2.84 -0.53 14.24
N THR A 235 1.73 -0.10 14.86
CA THR A 235 0.93 -0.95 15.75
C THR A 235 0.41 -2.19 15.02
N ASP A 236 -0.15 -2.01 13.84
CA ASP A 236 -0.67 -3.10 13.02
C ASP A 236 0.43 -4.08 12.58
N THR A 237 1.58 -3.55 12.14
CA THR A 237 2.75 -4.34 11.77
C THR A 237 3.25 -5.22 12.92
N LEU A 238 3.36 -4.64 14.12
CA LEU A 238 3.80 -5.38 15.31
C LEU A 238 2.79 -6.46 15.71
N LEU A 239 1.48 -6.19 15.64
CA LEU A 239 0.46 -7.20 15.90
C LEU A 239 0.59 -8.38 14.93
N TYR A 240 0.60 -8.11 13.63
CA TYR A 240 0.70 -9.18 12.63
C TYR A 240 2.00 -9.97 12.77
N MET A 241 3.16 -9.29 12.90
CA MET A 241 4.42 -9.98 13.06
C MET A 241 4.53 -10.70 14.40
N GLY A 242 3.94 -10.16 15.46
CA GLY A 242 3.84 -10.85 16.74
C GLY A 242 3.11 -12.19 16.62
N PHE A 243 1.98 -12.21 15.92
CA PHE A 243 1.21 -13.44 15.68
C PHE A 243 1.88 -14.39 14.70
N ILE A 244 2.53 -13.88 13.63
CA ILE A 244 3.23 -14.70 12.63
C ILE A 244 4.48 -15.34 13.22
N SER A 245 5.23 -14.60 14.04
CA SER A 245 6.52 -15.05 14.61
C SER A 245 6.41 -15.69 16.00
N GLY A 246 5.26 -15.52 16.66
CA GLY A 246 5.10 -15.91 18.07
C GLY A 246 5.83 -14.99 19.05
N ASN A 247 6.24 -13.80 18.64
CA ASN A 247 6.98 -12.86 19.47
C ASN A 247 6.05 -12.05 20.38
N GLN A 248 5.98 -12.45 21.65
CA GLN A 248 5.12 -11.84 22.66
C GLN A 248 5.43 -10.35 22.90
N LYS A 249 6.71 -9.93 22.77
CA LYS A 249 7.11 -8.54 22.98
C LYS A 249 6.50 -7.60 21.94
N TYR A 250 6.37 -8.06 20.68
CA TYR A 250 5.71 -7.27 19.63
C TYR A 250 4.23 -7.06 19.95
N ILE A 251 3.57 -8.10 20.45
CA ILE A 251 2.16 -8.05 20.84
C ILE A 251 1.96 -7.09 22.02
N GLU A 252 2.82 -7.15 23.03
CA GLU A 252 2.77 -6.27 24.21
C GLU A 252 2.98 -4.79 23.82
N ALA A 253 3.97 -4.50 22.98
CA ALA A 253 4.21 -3.14 22.48
C ALA A 253 3.02 -2.62 21.65
N ALA A 254 2.44 -3.49 20.80
CA ALA A 254 1.26 -3.16 20.02
C ALA A 254 0.02 -2.89 20.90
N HIS A 255 -0.21 -3.68 21.94
CA HIS A 255 -1.31 -3.43 22.88
C HIS A 255 -1.13 -2.13 23.65
N GLY A 256 0.10 -1.78 24.06
CA GLY A 256 0.40 -0.47 24.64
C GLY A 256 0.09 0.69 23.68
N ALA A 257 0.33 0.47 22.37
CA ALA A 257 -0.01 1.45 21.35
C ALA A 257 -1.52 1.51 21.06
N LEU A 258 -2.23 0.38 21.07
CA LEU A 258 -3.70 0.35 20.95
C LEU A 258 -4.36 1.12 22.10
N ASP A 259 -3.89 0.95 23.33
CA ASP A 259 -4.37 1.71 24.48
C ASP A 259 -4.14 3.22 24.31
N PHE A 260 -2.98 3.61 23.77
CA PHE A 260 -2.69 5.01 23.45
C PHE A 260 -3.63 5.53 22.36
N ILE A 261 -3.81 4.78 21.27
CA ILE A 261 -4.72 5.12 20.16
C ILE A 261 -6.13 5.33 20.69
N TYR A 262 -6.65 4.37 21.47
CA TYR A 262 -8.00 4.45 22.04
C TYR A 262 -8.22 5.70 22.90
N LYS A 263 -7.24 6.06 23.73
CA LYS A 263 -7.28 7.25 24.58
C LYS A 263 -7.08 8.56 23.82
N SER A 264 -6.52 8.51 22.61
CA SER A 264 -6.20 9.68 21.79
C SER A 264 -7.26 9.98 20.72
N ILE A 265 -8.20 9.08 20.48
CA ILE A 265 -9.33 9.34 19.61
C ILE A 265 -10.23 10.38 20.29
N ASP A 266 -10.46 11.49 19.61
CA ASP A 266 -11.32 12.58 20.00
C ASP A 266 -12.57 12.66 19.11
N ASP A 267 -13.30 13.78 19.18
CA ASP A 267 -14.51 14.02 18.38
C ASP A 267 -14.22 14.18 16.87
N ASN A 268 -12.96 14.35 16.45
CA ASN A 268 -12.59 14.46 15.02
C ASN A 268 -12.25 13.10 14.41
N LEU A 269 -13.23 12.24 14.30
CA LEU A 269 -13.08 10.87 13.81
C LEU A 269 -12.67 10.81 12.34
N THR A 270 -12.95 11.87 11.55
CA THR A 270 -12.64 11.89 10.11
C THR A 270 -11.14 11.98 9.80
N SER A 271 -10.36 12.50 10.73
CA SER A 271 -8.90 12.55 10.62
C SER A 271 -8.20 11.32 11.21
N SER A 272 -8.91 10.30 11.67
CA SER A 272 -8.35 9.13 12.35
C SER A 272 -8.98 7.82 11.88
N VAL A 273 -9.32 7.75 10.58
CA VAL A 273 -10.03 6.60 10.00
C VAL A 273 -9.20 5.33 10.08
N SER A 274 -7.87 5.43 9.86
CA SER A 274 -6.99 4.27 9.99
C SER A 274 -6.97 3.73 11.43
N ALA A 275 -6.96 4.61 12.43
CA ALA A 275 -7.00 4.24 13.84
C ALA A 275 -8.32 3.53 14.20
N ILE A 276 -9.46 4.06 13.73
CA ILE A 276 -10.78 3.46 13.94
C ILE A 276 -10.84 2.06 13.32
N ASN A 277 -10.31 1.90 12.09
CA ASN A 277 -10.28 0.60 11.43
C ASN A 277 -9.41 -0.40 12.20
N LEU A 278 -8.25 0.01 12.68
CA LEU A 278 -7.37 -0.85 13.47
C LEU A 278 -8.06 -1.32 14.77
N LEU A 279 -8.67 -0.40 15.52
CA LEU A 279 -9.41 -0.75 16.76
C LEU A 279 -10.61 -1.67 16.47
N ARG A 280 -11.30 -1.47 15.36
CA ARG A 280 -12.39 -2.37 14.95
C ARG A 280 -11.88 -3.78 14.65
N GLU A 281 -10.78 -3.89 13.92
CA GLU A 281 -10.17 -5.18 13.59
C GLU A 281 -9.61 -5.89 14.81
N ASP A 282 -9.05 -5.18 15.77
CA ASP A 282 -8.57 -5.72 17.03
C ASP A 282 -9.74 -6.29 17.86
N ASN A 283 -10.86 -5.57 17.97
CA ASN A 283 -12.07 -6.03 18.63
C ASN A 283 -12.70 -7.29 17.99
N LEU A 284 -12.47 -7.52 16.69
CA LEU A 284 -12.92 -8.71 15.97
C LEU A 284 -11.95 -9.89 16.10
N GLU A 285 -10.88 -9.73 16.90
CA GLU A 285 -9.79 -10.69 17.06
C GLU A 285 -9.15 -11.05 15.71
N LYS A 286 -8.11 -10.32 15.33
CA LYS A 286 -7.36 -10.55 14.08
C LYS A 286 -7.04 -12.03 13.89
N GLU A 287 -7.40 -12.53 12.71
CA GLU A 287 -7.15 -13.90 12.29
C GLU A 287 -5.96 -13.97 11.33
N ILE A 288 -5.07 -14.90 11.59
CA ILE A 288 -3.98 -15.27 10.66
C ILE A 288 -4.14 -16.72 10.30
N ILE A 289 -4.12 -17.01 9.03
CA ILE A 289 -4.22 -18.37 8.53
C ILE A 289 -2.88 -18.73 7.86
N ILE A 290 -2.27 -19.83 8.30
CA ILE A 290 -1.07 -20.38 7.67
C ILE A 290 -1.46 -21.64 6.91
N VAL A 291 -1.20 -21.66 5.61
CA VAL A 291 -1.52 -22.78 4.73
C VAL A 291 -0.24 -23.43 4.25
N ARG A 292 -0.11 -24.74 4.52
CA ARG A 292 0.95 -25.63 4.00
C ARG A 292 0.33 -26.50 2.92
N THR A 293 0.77 -26.29 1.66
CA THR A 293 0.27 -27.06 0.52
C THR A 293 1.20 -26.90 -0.70
N ASN A 294 0.83 -27.46 -1.84
CA ASN A 294 1.51 -27.24 -3.10
C ASN A 294 0.94 -26.01 -3.85
N LYS A 295 1.70 -25.48 -4.81
CA LYS A 295 1.32 -24.31 -5.60
C LYS A 295 -0.01 -24.46 -6.32
N LYS A 296 -0.32 -25.64 -6.87
CA LYS A 296 -1.58 -25.90 -7.59
C LYS A 296 -2.82 -25.77 -6.69
N THR A 297 -2.73 -26.24 -5.45
CA THR A 297 -3.81 -26.11 -4.48
C THR A 297 -3.91 -24.66 -3.98
N TRP A 298 -2.77 -23.97 -3.82
CA TRP A 298 -2.74 -22.56 -3.49
C TRP A 298 -3.44 -21.68 -4.53
N GLU A 299 -3.20 -21.94 -5.82
CA GLU A 299 -3.89 -21.25 -6.92
C GLU A 299 -5.43 -21.35 -6.81
N LYS A 300 -5.96 -22.52 -6.44
CA LYS A 300 -7.40 -22.68 -6.22
C LYS A 300 -7.93 -21.84 -5.05
N ILE A 301 -7.14 -21.66 -3.99
CA ILE A 301 -7.52 -20.79 -2.86
C ILE A 301 -7.57 -19.34 -3.32
N THR A 302 -6.54 -18.90 -4.03
CA THR A 302 -6.43 -17.51 -4.47
C THR A 302 -7.42 -17.12 -5.56
N ASP A 303 -8.04 -18.09 -6.23
CA ASP A 303 -9.10 -17.86 -7.22
C ASP A 303 -10.49 -17.75 -6.58
N SER A 304 -10.60 -18.04 -5.27
CA SER A 304 -11.87 -17.95 -4.55
C SER A 304 -12.13 -16.54 -4.00
N GLU A 305 -13.40 -16.17 -3.89
CA GLU A 305 -13.81 -14.88 -3.31
C GLU A 305 -13.47 -14.79 -1.81
N GLU A 306 -13.45 -15.91 -1.11
CA GLU A 306 -13.17 -16.03 0.32
C GLU A 306 -11.72 -15.68 0.68
N TYR A 307 -10.81 -15.70 -0.31
CA TYR A 307 -9.42 -15.30 -0.13
C TYR A 307 -9.24 -13.81 0.15
N TYR A 308 -10.11 -12.97 -0.42
CA TYR A 308 -9.96 -11.53 -0.31
C TYR A 308 -10.25 -11.00 1.09
N GLY A 309 -9.45 -10.04 1.54
CA GLY A 309 -9.60 -9.40 2.85
C GLY A 309 -9.06 -10.21 4.04
N ARG A 310 -8.51 -11.41 3.81
CA ARG A 310 -7.92 -12.26 4.86
C ARG A 310 -6.39 -12.21 4.82
N CYS A 311 -5.77 -12.38 5.99
CA CYS A 311 -4.33 -12.60 6.10
C CYS A 311 -4.05 -14.11 6.03
N ILE A 312 -3.81 -14.61 4.83
CA ILE A 312 -3.47 -16.02 4.58
C ILE A 312 -2.03 -16.08 4.10
N ILE A 313 -1.17 -16.76 4.84
CA ILE A 313 0.24 -16.96 4.50
C ILE A 313 0.38 -18.34 3.89
N PHE A 314 0.88 -18.37 2.66
CA PHE A 314 1.15 -19.60 1.94
C PHE A 314 2.61 -20.02 2.09
N ILE A 315 2.82 -21.29 2.40
CA ILE A 315 4.15 -21.88 2.51
C ILE A 315 4.10 -23.27 1.84
N GLU A 316 4.96 -23.46 0.85
CA GLU A 316 5.06 -24.76 0.17
C GLU A 316 5.48 -25.86 1.14
N ASN A 317 4.92 -27.07 0.93
CA ASN A 317 5.18 -28.22 1.83
C ASN A 317 6.64 -28.59 1.93
N GLU A 318 7.38 -28.50 0.82
CA GLU A 318 8.78 -28.87 0.68
C GLU A 318 9.75 -27.82 1.25
N LEU A 319 9.24 -26.61 1.56
CA LEU A 319 10.09 -25.51 2.05
C LEU A 319 10.63 -25.85 3.45
N GLN A 320 11.96 -25.85 3.56
CA GLN A 320 12.71 -26.14 4.78
C GLN A 320 13.37 -24.87 5.35
N ASN A 321 13.95 -24.97 6.53
CA ASN A 321 14.64 -23.88 7.23
C ASN A 321 13.73 -22.67 7.51
N LEU A 322 12.47 -22.94 7.84
CA LEU A 322 11.51 -21.93 8.27
C LEU A 322 11.85 -21.44 9.68
N PRO A 323 11.48 -20.20 10.04
CA PRO A 323 11.57 -19.72 11.42
C PRO A 323 10.83 -20.64 12.38
N ASP A 324 11.39 -20.83 13.60
CA ASP A 324 10.92 -21.83 14.55
C ASP A 324 9.40 -21.86 14.75
N TYR A 325 8.79 -20.71 14.99
CA TYR A 325 7.34 -20.64 15.22
C TYR A 325 6.51 -21.05 13.99
N ILE A 326 7.02 -20.74 12.80
CA ILE A 326 6.42 -21.17 11.54
C ILE A 326 6.71 -22.66 11.29
N ALA A 327 7.90 -23.15 11.65
CA ALA A 327 8.29 -24.54 11.52
C ALA A 327 7.38 -25.47 12.33
N TYR A 328 6.89 -25.02 13.51
CA TYR A 328 5.87 -25.78 14.28
C TYR A 328 4.51 -25.94 13.57
N LYS A 329 4.25 -25.16 12.54
CA LYS A 329 3.08 -25.32 11.65
C LYS A 329 3.43 -26.32 10.55
N GLU A 330 3.67 -27.56 10.94
CA GLU A 330 4.12 -28.64 10.05
C GLU A 330 3.10 -28.96 8.96
N SER A 331 3.60 -29.38 7.80
CA SER A 331 2.76 -30.05 6.80
C SER A 331 2.40 -31.47 7.28
N LYS A 332 1.10 -31.77 7.36
CA LYS A 332 0.57 -33.06 7.78
C LYS A 332 -0.05 -33.83 6.61
N GLY A 333 0.48 -33.68 5.41
CA GLY A 333 0.00 -34.28 4.18
C GLY A 333 0.03 -33.30 3.01
N GLU A 334 -0.82 -33.51 2.01
CA GLU A 334 -0.87 -32.65 0.83
C GLU A 334 -1.40 -31.24 1.16
N PHE A 335 -2.26 -31.13 2.18
CA PHE A 335 -2.86 -29.88 2.64
C PHE A 335 -2.91 -29.84 4.16
N THR A 336 -2.52 -28.70 4.74
CA THR A 336 -2.72 -28.40 6.16
C THR A 336 -2.94 -26.90 6.33
N SER A 337 -3.95 -26.49 7.07
CA SER A 337 -4.15 -25.08 7.43
C SER A 337 -4.26 -24.90 8.94
N TYR A 338 -3.67 -23.82 9.43
CA TYR A 338 -3.68 -23.38 10.83
C TYR A 338 -4.40 -22.06 10.94
N HIS A 339 -5.55 -22.04 11.57
CA HIS A 339 -6.34 -20.84 11.83
C HIS A 339 -6.01 -20.35 13.23
N CYS A 340 -5.40 -19.19 13.33
CA CYS A 340 -4.95 -18.62 14.58
C CYS A 340 -5.61 -17.27 14.82
N LYS A 341 -6.20 -17.09 16.00
CA LYS A 341 -6.67 -15.81 16.52
C LYS A 341 -5.75 -15.40 17.67
N GLY A 342 -5.06 -14.30 17.49
CA GLY A 342 -3.96 -13.94 18.38
C GLY A 342 -2.93 -15.06 18.46
N MET A 343 -2.57 -15.49 19.66
CA MET A 343 -1.61 -16.58 19.91
C MET A 343 -2.26 -17.98 19.95
N THR A 344 -3.56 -18.08 19.84
CA THR A 344 -4.28 -19.35 19.93
C THR A 344 -4.65 -19.86 18.55
N CYS A 345 -4.21 -21.07 18.21
CA CYS A 345 -4.59 -21.70 16.96
C CYS A 345 -5.61 -22.83 17.21
N GLN A 346 -6.57 -22.94 16.31
CA GLN A 346 -7.52 -24.03 16.27
C GLN A 346 -6.84 -25.35 15.85
N THR A 347 -7.55 -26.47 16.01
CA THR A 347 -7.11 -27.74 15.44
C THR A 347 -6.88 -27.62 13.95
N PRO A 348 -5.71 -28.02 13.41
CA PRO A 348 -5.41 -27.88 11.98
C PRO A 348 -6.45 -28.58 11.11
N LYS A 349 -6.82 -27.95 9.99
CA LYS A 349 -7.60 -28.61 8.95
C LYS A 349 -6.66 -29.35 8.01
N LEU A 350 -6.99 -30.58 7.68
CA LEU A 350 -6.14 -31.48 6.88
C LEU A 350 -6.70 -31.71 5.48
N SER A 351 -7.85 -31.14 5.13
CA SER A 351 -8.42 -31.19 3.80
C SER A 351 -8.67 -29.78 3.25
N PHE A 352 -8.53 -29.65 1.93
CA PHE A 352 -8.83 -28.42 1.23
C PHE A 352 -10.32 -28.05 1.33
N GLU A 353 -11.21 -29.03 1.25
CA GLU A 353 -12.65 -28.83 1.32
C GLU A 353 -13.08 -28.28 2.68
N ASP A 354 -12.63 -28.88 3.78
CA ASP A 354 -12.92 -28.40 5.15
C ASP A 354 -12.38 -26.99 5.38
N PHE A 355 -11.23 -26.67 4.77
CA PHE A 355 -10.66 -25.35 4.83
C PHE A 355 -11.55 -24.33 4.11
N MET A 356 -11.93 -24.60 2.86
CA MET A 356 -12.76 -23.68 2.07
C MET A 356 -14.13 -23.46 2.72
N ASP A 357 -14.71 -24.50 3.32
CA ASP A 357 -15.98 -24.36 4.04
C ASP A 357 -15.84 -23.49 5.31
N THR A 358 -14.70 -23.53 5.98
CA THR A 358 -14.41 -22.62 7.11
C THR A 358 -14.27 -21.16 6.66
N LEU A 359 -13.79 -20.89 5.46
CA LEU A 359 -13.69 -19.52 4.94
C LEU A 359 -15.04 -18.88 4.58
N LYS A 360 -16.08 -19.70 4.34
CA LYS A 360 -17.44 -19.22 4.01
C LYS A 360 -18.25 -18.79 5.25
N THR A 361 -17.81 -19.19 6.44
CA THR A 361 -18.44 -18.85 7.71
C THR A 361 -17.83 -17.60 8.32
#